data_4c8fb62046588ca71fdc44024b44c535
#
_entry.id   4c8fb62046588ca71fdc44024b44c535
#
_cell.length_a   1.000
_cell.length_b   1.000
_cell.length_c   1.000
_cell.angle_alpha   90.00
_cell.angle_beta   90.00
_cell.angle_gamma   90.00
#
_symmetry.space_group_name_H-M   'P 1'
#
loop_
_entity.id
_entity.type
_entity.pdbx_description
1 polymer ?
#
loop_
_entity_poly.entity_id
_entity_poly.type
_entity_poly.pdbx_seq_one_letter_code
_entity_poly.pdbx_strand_id
1 'polypeptide(L)'
;MQLSNEEEDYNLSLSKFESMLKTNKVLFFDSEEFEEIILHYLDMGKAALAKKALKLALEQHPKSTGLKLVQVEMLVYDDKLELAEKLLNELYAIEPTNEEIYIQKANICSKRDQHEKAVELLKIALKYTDDYADVYNLIGMEYLFMDNLEMAKESFIKCLEEDLEDQSALYNVVYCFEFLDQNQEAITYLNKYIDKNPYSEIAWHQLGRLHYGVKEYENAIRAFDYATLIDDEFLGAFMEKAKAFERLKKYDEAIESYSRTIELDDATSYALLRMGKCYEKLGNKALALKYFNQTVHEDPLLDKGWIAITDFYVRQKNYQKALFYVNKALAIDNQNRLYWKRFATINKQMNFFEEAEFGYRKAVEFGDYGLDTWLFWVDILQFLGEFESAIQTLLQASEYFPEENEIEYRLAGLYFMLTDNTKAKFHLSNALRLNFDNYILLEDLFPVVWAKKMVQNYIAKHKK
;
A
#
# COMPACT_ATOMS: atom_id res chain seq x y z
N MET A 1 18.16 -10.56 37.33
CA MET A 1 17.71 -10.86 38.71
C MET A 1 16.86 -9.75 39.32
N GLN A 2 17.05 -8.46 39.01
CA GLN A 2 16.13 -7.38 39.42
C GLN A 2 14.84 -7.38 38.60
N LEU A 3 14.89 -7.52 37.27
CA LEU A 3 13.71 -7.57 36.39
C LEU A 3 12.73 -8.71 36.71
N SER A 4 13.23 -9.87 37.18
CA SER A 4 12.35 -10.99 37.58
C SER A 4 11.58 -10.74 38.90
N ASN A 5 12.06 -9.87 39.78
CA ASN A 5 11.36 -9.53 41.01
C ASN A 5 10.24 -8.49 40.77
N GLU A 6 10.46 -7.54 39.88
CA GLU A 6 9.46 -6.53 39.53
C GLU A 6 8.27 -7.14 38.77
N GLU A 7 8.51 -8.05 37.84
CA GLU A 7 7.44 -8.81 37.14
C GLU A 7 6.66 -9.73 38.10
N GLU A 8 7.32 -10.35 39.08
CA GLU A 8 6.64 -11.18 40.09
C GLU A 8 5.78 -10.33 41.02
N ASP A 9 6.26 -9.18 41.50
CA ASP A 9 5.52 -8.25 42.35
C ASP A 9 4.32 -7.62 41.59
N TYR A 10 4.50 -7.23 40.35
CA TYR A 10 3.46 -6.73 39.46
C TYR A 10 2.31 -7.75 39.27
N ASN A 11 2.65 -8.99 38.90
CA ASN A 11 1.66 -10.07 38.74
C ASN A 11 0.92 -10.34 40.04
N LEU A 12 1.57 -10.15 41.20
CA LEU A 12 0.99 -10.33 42.49
C LEU A 12 -0.06 -9.24 42.81
N SER A 13 0.25 -7.98 42.53
CA SER A 13 -0.65 -6.83 42.76
C SER A 13 -1.89 -6.91 41.86
N LEU A 14 -1.73 -7.28 40.59
CA LEU A 14 -2.83 -7.49 39.66
C LEU A 14 -3.74 -8.66 40.13
N SER A 15 -3.15 -9.79 40.53
CA SER A 15 -3.89 -10.97 41.03
C SER A 15 -4.66 -10.66 42.32
N LYS A 16 -4.05 -9.90 43.22
CA LYS A 16 -4.72 -9.40 44.44
C LYS A 16 -5.91 -8.51 44.11
N PHE A 17 -5.73 -7.58 43.14
CA PHE A 17 -6.80 -6.68 42.72
C PHE A 17 -7.96 -7.44 42.08
N GLU A 18 -7.71 -8.41 41.21
CA GLU A 18 -8.76 -9.26 40.64
C GLU A 18 -9.48 -10.10 41.69
N SER A 19 -8.75 -10.61 42.68
CA SER A 19 -9.35 -11.33 43.84
C SER A 19 -10.25 -10.40 44.65
N MET A 20 -9.83 -9.16 44.89
CA MET A 20 -10.62 -8.12 45.55
C MET A 20 -11.94 -7.86 44.81
N LEU A 21 -11.88 -7.74 43.48
CA LEU A 21 -13.07 -7.55 42.64
C LEU A 21 -14.07 -8.70 42.73
N LYS A 22 -13.57 -9.96 42.85
CA LYS A 22 -14.40 -11.17 42.93
C LYS A 22 -15.00 -11.37 44.33
N THR A 23 -14.30 -10.96 45.41
CA THR A 23 -14.68 -11.22 46.79
C THR A 23 -15.37 -10.12 47.51
N ASN A 24 -15.47 -8.93 46.93
CA ASN A 24 -15.94 -7.67 47.54
C ASN A 24 -15.20 -7.29 48.84
N LYS A 25 -13.99 -7.82 49.05
CA LYS A 25 -13.14 -7.41 50.17
C LYS A 25 -12.28 -6.24 49.70
N VAL A 26 -12.32 -5.12 50.38
CA VAL A 26 -11.45 -3.99 50.06
C VAL A 26 -10.05 -4.32 50.59
N LEU A 27 -9.08 -4.42 49.69
CA LEU A 27 -7.67 -4.50 50.01
C LEU A 27 -7.02 -3.15 49.80
N PHE A 28 -5.97 -2.89 50.55
CA PHE A 28 -5.16 -1.68 50.39
C PHE A 28 -4.04 -1.98 49.40
N PHE A 29 -3.78 -1.01 48.51
CA PHE A 29 -2.68 -1.00 47.57
C PHE A 29 -1.99 0.37 47.65
N ASP A 30 -0.71 0.41 47.37
CA ASP A 30 0.02 1.67 47.25
C ASP A 30 -0.38 2.43 45.97
N SER A 31 -0.08 3.75 45.91
CA SER A 31 -0.43 4.56 44.75
C SER A 31 0.22 4.04 43.45
N GLU A 32 1.48 3.62 43.52
CA GLU A 32 2.23 3.07 42.40
C GLU A 32 1.62 1.74 41.93
N GLU A 33 1.26 0.84 42.85
CA GLU A 33 0.56 -0.42 42.48
C GLU A 33 -0.76 -0.16 41.75
N PHE A 34 -1.50 0.88 42.14
CA PHE A 34 -2.72 1.27 41.44
C PHE A 34 -2.45 1.86 40.06
N GLU A 35 -1.42 2.70 39.91
CA GLU A 35 -1.02 3.27 38.62
C GLU A 35 -0.69 2.14 37.63
N GLU A 36 0.13 1.17 38.03
CA GLU A 36 0.45 0.00 37.21
C GLU A 36 -0.78 -0.83 36.82
N ILE A 37 -1.68 -1.12 37.80
CA ILE A 37 -2.92 -1.86 37.54
C ILE A 37 -3.81 -1.11 36.54
N ILE A 38 -3.89 0.20 36.63
CA ILE A 38 -4.75 1.02 35.76
C ILE A 38 -4.17 1.02 34.34
N LEU A 39 -2.86 1.27 34.20
CA LEU A 39 -2.16 1.25 32.91
C LEU A 39 -2.30 -0.11 32.22
N HIS A 40 -2.09 -1.22 32.95
CA HIS A 40 -2.31 -2.55 32.41
C HIS A 40 -3.71 -2.76 31.83
N TYR A 41 -4.75 -2.29 32.52
CA TYR A 41 -6.11 -2.42 31.98
C TYR A 41 -6.36 -1.50 30.79
N LEU A 42 -5.68 -0.36 30.69
CA LEU A 42 -5.75 0.53 29.54
C LEU A 42 -5.09 -0.14 28.31
N ASP A 43 -3.90 -0.70 28.48
CA ASP A 43 -3.16 -1.42 27.43
C ASP A 43 -3.93 -2.64 26.89
N MET A 44 -4.63 -3.34 27.79
CA MET A 44 -5.52 -4.45 27.38
C MET A 44 -6.86 -3.98 26.76
N GLY A 45 -7.09 -2.67 26.60
CA GLY A 45 -8.36 -2.11 26.13
C GLY A 45 -9.53 -2.29 27.08
N LYS A 46 -9.28 -2.64 28.37
CA LYS A 46 -10.31 -2.88 29.39
C LYS A 46 -10.66 -1.60 30.17
N ALA A 47 -11.01 -0.52 29.46
CA ALA A 47 -11.26 0.80 30.02
C ALA A 47 -12.26 0.83 31.21
N ALA A 48 -13.26 -0.06 31.24
CA ALA A 48 -14.21 -0.14 32.35
C ALA A 48 -13.54 -0.61 33.66
N LEU A 49 -12.58 -1.55 33.58
CA LEU A 49 -11.82 -2.00 34.73
C LEU A 49 -10.81 -0.95 35.19
N ALA A 50 -10.13 -0.29 34.27
CA ALA A 50 -9.25 0.84 34.54
C ALA A 50 -9.99 1.95 35.31
N LYS A 51 -11.19 2.36 34.85
CA LYS A 51 -12.04 3.33 35.55
C LYS A 51 -12.43 2.91 36.97
N LYS A 52 -12.71 1.62 37.15
CA LYS A 52 -13.03 1.07 38.48
C LYS A 52 -11.81 1.06 39.41
N ALA A 53 -10.65 0.70 38.87
CA ALA A 53 -9.39 0.75 39.61
C ALA A 53 -9.03 2.15 40.01
N LEU A 54 -9.09 3.12 39.08
CA LEU A 54 -8.84 4.53 39.36
C LEU A 54 -9.76 5.10 40.43
N LYS A 55 -11.05 4.77 40.40
CA LYS A 55 -11.98 5.20 41.42
C LYS A 55 -11.58 4.72 42.83
N LEU A 56 -11.23 3.44 42.96
CA LEU A 56 -10.77 2.86 44.23
C LEU A 56 -9.43 3.44 44.66
N ALA A 57 -8.52 3.67 43.70
CA ALA A 57 -7.24 4.32 43.96
C ALA A 57 -7.38 5.70 44.53
N LEU A 58 -8.23 6.57 43.97
CA LEU A 58 -8.50 7.90 44.45
C LEU A 58 -9.27 7.94 45.77
N GLU A 59 -10.06 6.90 46.09
CA GLU A 59 -10.69 6.74 47.40
C GLU A 59 -9.64 6.44 48.49
N GLN A 60 -8.59 5.65 48.17
CA GLN A 60 -7.50 5.32 49.10
C GLN A 60 -6.43 6.42 49.16
N HIS A 61 -6.09 7.01 48.01
CA HIS A 61 -5.03 8.03 47.87
C HIS A 61 -5.54 9.34 47.25
N PRO A 62 -6.40 10.11 47.89
CA PRO A 62 -7.05 11.29 47.30
C PRO A 62 -6.09 12.45 46.99
N LYS A 63 -4.88 12.41 47.53
CA LYS A 63 -3.85 13.45 47.34
C LYS A 63 -2.74 13.04 46.36
N SER A 64 -2.72 11.79 45.85
CA SER A 64 -1.69 11.37 44.90
C SER A 64 -1.78 12.19 43.62
N THR A 65 -0.68 12.85 43.24
CA THR A 65 -0.55 13.58 41.98
C THR A 65 -0.52 12.63 40.82
N GLY A 66 0.22 11.51 40.92
CA GLY A 66 0.30 10.48 39.87
C GLY A 66 -1.08 9.94 39.50
N LEU A 67 -1.87 9.47 40.48
CA LEU A 67 -3.24 8.98 40.21
C LEU A 67 -4.17 10.02 39.60
N LYS A 68 -3.98 11.31 39.94
CA LYS A 68 -4.75 12.40 39.33
C LYS A 68 -4.28 12.67 37.89
N LEU A 69 -2.99 12.49 37.56
CA LEU A 69 -2.49 12.58 36.21
C LEU A 69 -3.04 11.43 35.36
N VAL A 70 -3.07 10.20 35.88
CA VAL A 70 -3.77 9.08 35.22
C VAL A 70 -5.27 9.40 35.02
N GLN A 71 -5.90 10.07 35.98
CA GLN A 71 -7.28 10.54 35.81
C GLN A 71 -7.41 11.54 34.66
N VAL A 72 -6.45 12.47 34.52
CA VAL A 72 -6.41 13.41 33.39
C VAL A 72 -6.29 12.68 32.07
N GLU A 73 -5.36 11.74 31.97
CA GLU A 73 -5.15 10.92 30.75
C GLU A 73 -6.45 10.20 30.34
N MET A 74 -7.14 9.57 31.29
CA MET A 74 -8.43 8.94 31.01
C MET A 74 -9.52 9.93 30.61
N LEU A 75 -9.52 11.15 31.15
CA LEU A 75 -10.44 12.21 30.74
C LEU A 75 -10.14 12.70 29.32
N VAL A 76 -8.85 12.81 28.96
CA VAL A 76 -8.39 13.16 27.61
C VAL A 76 -8.77 12.06 26.63
N TYR A 77 -8.61 10.77 27.01
CA TYR A 77 -9.05 9.64 26.21
C TYR A 77 -10.57 9.63 25.97
N ASP A 78 -11.36 9.94 27.02
CA ASP A 78 -12.83 10.04 26.97
C ASP A 78 -13.33 11.34 26.29
N ASP A 79 -12.44 12.17 25.74
CA ASP A 79 -12.73 13.48 25.12
C ASP A 79 -13.40 14.50 26.07
N LYS A 80 -13.15 14.39 27.38
CA LYS A 80 -13.65 15.29 28.40
C LYS A 80 -12.62 16.38 28.71
N LEU A 81 -12.22 17.12 27.68
CA LEU A 81 -11.07 18.02 27.72
C LEU A 81 -11.17 19.15 28.73
N GLU A 82 -12.38 19.73 28.97
CA GLU A 82 -12.58 20.81 29.95
C GLU A 82 -12.37 20.32 31.40
N LEU A 83 -12.76 19.07 31.68
CA LEU A 83 -12.55 18.48 33.00
C LEU A 83 -11.09 18.16 33.24
N ALA A 84 -10.42 17.61 32.19
CA ALA A 84 -8.99 17.35 32.22
C ALA A 84 -8.19 18.63 32.45
N GLU A 85 -8.48 19.69 31.71
CA GLU A 85 -7.80 20.99 31.83
C GLU A 85 -8.00 21.64 33.22
N LYS A 86 -9.20 21.54 33.78
CA LYS A 86 -9.47 22.02 35.14
C LYS A 86 -8.60 21.29 36.16
N LEU A 87 -8.54 19.95 36.09
CA LEU A 87 -7.75 19.14 37.00
C LEU A 87 -6.25 19.43 36.84
N LEU A 88 -5.77 19.57 35.61
CA LEU A 88 -4.38 19.94 35.29
C LEU A 88 -4.01 21.32 35.88
N ASN A 89 -4.91 22.28 35.86
CA ASN A 89 -4.65 23.59 36.46
C ASN A 89 -4.58 23.53 37.99
N GLU A 90 -5.34 22.64 38.63
CA GLU A 90 -5.23 22.36 40.07
C GLU A 90 -3.89 21.71 40.41
N LEU A 91 -3.44 20.73 39.59
CA LEU A 91 -2.16 20.05 39.75
C LEU A 91 -0.97 21.00 39.51
N TYR A 92 -1.05 21.83 38.48
CA TYR A 92 -0.02 22.83 38.18
C TYR A 92 0.22 23.82 39.35
N ALA A 93 -0.83 24.17 40.10
CA ALA A 93 -0.68 25.03 41.27
C ALA A 93 0.08 24.36 42.42
N ILE A 94 0.13 23.03 42.45
CA ILE A 94 0.81 22.22 43.47
C ILE A 94 2.24 21.87 43.03
N GLU A 95 2.40 21.40 41.79
CA GLU A 95 3.65 20.90 41.23
C GLU A 95 3.97 21.54 39.86
N PRO A 96 4.38 22.82 39.81
CA PRO A 96 4.57 23.55 38.56
C PRO A 96 5.78 23.05 37.73
N THR A 97 6.62 22.21 38.29
CA THR A 97 7.81 21.62 37.60
C THR A 97 7.61 20.15 37.22
N ASN A 98 6.41 19.62 37.41
CA ASN A 98 6.10 18.25 36.99
C ASN A 98 5.90 18.24 35.44
N GLU A 99 6.74 17.50 34.72
CA GLU A 99 6.76 17.42 33.26
C GLU A 99 5.46 16.87 32.71
N GLU A 100 4.87 15.87 33.38
CA GLU A 100 3.66 15.20 32.92
C GLU A 100 2.47 16.17 32.78
N ILE A 101 2.42 17.20 33.64
CA ILE A 101 1.40 18.25 33.52
C ILE A 101 1.50 18.98 32.18
N TYR A 102 2.71 19.22 31.68
CA TYR A 102 2.92 19.88 30.38
C TYR A 102 2.64 18.93 29.23
N ILE A 103 3.00 17.65 29.36
CA ILE A 103 2.70 16.60 28.37
C ILE A 103 1.18 16.47 28.23
N GLN A 104 0.45 16.35 29.31
CA GLN A 104 -1.02 16.23 29.25
C GLN A 104 -1.72 17.52 28.75
N LYS A 105 -1.18 18.71 29.05
CA LYS A 105 -1.65 19.94 28.42
C LYS A 105 -1.37 19.97 26.92
N ALA A 106 -0.23 19.45 26.47
CA ALA A 106 0.09 19.33 25.06
C ALA A 106 -0.87 18.35 24.37
N ASN A 107 -1.19 17.21 24.98
CA ASN A 107 -2.16 16.24 24.47
C ASN A 107 -3.56 16.87 24.30
N ILE A 108 -3.99 17.74 25.24
CA ILE A 108 -5.25 18.49 25.08
C ILE A 108 -5.17 19.47 23.90
N CYS A 109 -4.03 20.17 23.74
CA CYS A 109 -3.83 21.07 22.61
C CYS A 109 -3.84 20.31 21.28
N SER A 110 -3.17 19.16 21.20
CA SER A 110 -3.15 18.28 20.04
C SER A 110 -4.56 17.83 19.64
N LYS A 111 -5.36 17.37 20.59
CA LYS A 111 -6.77 17.00 20.35
C LYS A 111 -7.67 18.16 19.90
N ARG A 112 -7.25 19.39 20.12
CA ARG A 112 -7.92 20.60 19.63
C ARG A 112 -7.28 21.15 18.34
N ASP A 113 -6.46 20.37 17.64
CA ASP A 113 -5.71 20.76 16.45
C ASP A 113 -4.82 22.01 16.67
N GLN A 114 -4.33 22.23 17.91
CA GLN A 114 -3.45 23.35 18.27
C GLN A 114 -2.00 22.86 18.42
N HIS A 115 -1.48 22.27 17.36
CA HIS A 115 -0.19 21.56 17.34
C HIS A 115 1.01 22.45 17.69
N GLU A 116 1.02 23.73 17.26
CA GLU A 116 2.10 24.68 17.62
C GLU A 116 2.17 24.91 19.13
N LYS A 117 1.00 25.02 19.80
CA LYS A 117 0.96 25.18 21.26
C LYS A 117 1.36 23.89 21.97
N ALA A 118 0.99 22.74 21.40
CA ALA A 118 1.43 21.45 21.94
C ALA A 118 2.96 21.36 21.92
N VAL A 119 3.61 21.72 20.82
CA VAL A 119 5.09 21.78 20.71
C VAL A 119 5.70 22.76 21.73
N GLU A 120 5.08 23.93 21.95
CA GLU A 120 5.58 24.89 22.95
C GLU A 120 5.54 24.29 24.37
N LEU A 121 4.46 23.58 24.72
CA LEU A 121 4.30 22.91 26.02
C LEU A 121 5.28 21.75 26.18
N LEU A 122 5.46 20.92 25.15
CA LEU A 122 6.44 19.83 25.15
C LEU A 122 7.89 20.35 25.29
N LYS A 123 8.22 21.49 24.68
CA LYS A 123 9.51 22.17 24.89
C LYS A 123 9.70 22.69 26.32
N ILE A 124 8.62 22.92 27.05
CA ILE A 124 8.70 23.24 28.49
C ILE A 124 8.90 21.93 29.27
N ALA A 125 8.20 20.85 28.93
CA ALA A 125 8.38 19.53 29.53
C ALA A 125 9.85 19.07 29.46
N LEU A 126 10.54 19.28 28.33
CA LEU A 126 11.98 18.97 28.16
C LEU A 126 12.90 19.64 29.22
N LYS A 127 12.46 20.67 29.95
CA LYS A 127 13.27 21.30 30.98
C LYS A 127 13.19 20.59 32.33
N TYR A 128 12.21 19.71 32.48
CA TYR A 128 11.89 19.08 33.75
C TYR A 128 11.94 17.57 33.71
N THR A 129 11.84 16.99 32.52
CA THR A 129 11.85 15.54 32.31
C THR A 129 13.26 14.96 32.44
N ASP A 130 13.34 13.73 32.90
CA ASP A 130 14.53 12.85 32.78
C ASP A 130 14.39 11.91 31.57
N ASP A 131 13.18 11.77 31.02
CA ASP A 131 12.91 11.00 29.79
C ASP A 131 12.79 11.94 28.58
N TYR A 132 13.95 12.26 28.00
CA TYR A 132 14.04 13.11 26.81
C TYR A 132 13.51 12.40 25.56
N ALA A 133 13.68 11.08 25.47
CA ALA A 133 13.31 10.32 24.30
C ALA A 133 11.80 10.42 24.02
N ASP A 134 10.98 10.15 25.04
CA ASP A 134 9.52 10.21 24.92
C ASP A 134 9.03 11.59 24.50
N VAL A 135 9.57 12.65 25.16
CA VAL A 135 9.14 14.02 24.82
C VAL A 135 9.59 14.42 23.39
N TYR A 136 10.78 14.00 22.92
CA TYR A 136 11.17 14.24 21.53
C TYR A 136 10.30 13.48 20.54
N ASN A 137 9.88 12.26 20.86
CA ASN A 137 8.94 11.49 20.05
C ASN A 137 7.60 12.24 19.93
N LEU A 138 7.04 12.71 21.03
CA LEU A 138 5.81 13.52 21.04
C LEU A 138 5.95 14.81 20.20
N ILE A 139 7.06 15.52 20.32
CA ILE A 139 7.34 16.71 19.50
C ILE A 139 7.39 16.34 18.02
N GLY A 140 8.03 15.23 17.68
CA GLY A 140 8.09 14.71 16.31
C GLY A 140 6.71 14.43 15.75
N MET A 141 5.84 13.80 16.53
CA MET A 141 4.46 13.53 16.15
C MET A 141 3.65 14.82 15.90
N GLU A 142 3.79 15.84 16.77
CA GLU A 142 3.12 17.13 16.57
C GLU A 142 3.58 17.81 15.26
N TYR A 143 4.88 17.72 14.93
CA TYR A 143 5.38 18.25 13.67
C TYR A 143 4.87 17.43 12.45
N LEU A 144 4.65 16.12 12.58
CA LEU A 144 4.01 15.32 11.53
C LEU A 144 2.56 15.79 11.30
N PHE A 145 1.79 16.04 12.36
CA PHE A 145 0.42 16.57 12.22
C PHE A 145 0.37 17.93 11.54
N MET A 146 1.45 18.72 11.64
CA MET A 146 1.59 20.00 10.94
C MET A 146 2.17 19.86 9.53
N ASP A 147 2.40 18.64 9.03
CA ASP A 147 3.09 18.35 7.75
C ASP A 147 4.51 18.97 7.67
N ASN A 148 5.13 19.20 8.83
CA ASN A 148 6.48 19.74 8.91
C ASN A 148 7.51 18.62 9.05
N LEU A 149 7.75 17.93 7.94
CA LEU A 149 8.58 16.71 7.90
C LEU A 149 10.04 16.95 8.32
N GLU A 150 10.62 18.12 8.05
CA GLU A 150 12.00 18.43 8.47
C GLU A 150 12.13 18.52 9.98
N MET A 151 11.22 19.25 10.65
CA MET A 151 11.25 19.38 12.12
C MET A 151 10.85 18.07 12.80
N ALA A 152 9.94 17.29 12.20
CA ALA A 152 9.59 15.97 12.67
C ALA A 152 10.81 15.05 12.65
N LYS A 153 11.50 14.97 11.51
CA LYS A 153 12.74 14.20 11.34
C LYS A 153 13.79 14.55 12.39
N GLU A 154 14.07 15.85 12.58
CA GLU A 154 15.04 16.30 13.59
C GLU A 154 14.66 15.88 15.01
N SER A 155 13.37 15.91 15.33
CA SER A 155 12.87 15.52 16.65
C SER A 155 12.99 14.01 16.87
N PHE A 156 12.61 13.18 15.90
CA PHE A 156 12.79 11.73 15.99
C PHE A 156 14.27 11.31 16.01
N ILE A 157 15.15 12.03 15.31
CA ILE A 157 16.60 11.78 15.41
C ILE A 157 17.09 12.04 16.84
N LYS A 158 16.61 13.10 17.50
CA LYS A 158 16.95 13.39 18.90
C LYS A 158 16.39 12.32 19.83
N CYS A 159 15.17 11.83 19.58
CA CYS A 159 14.61 10.70 20.31
C CYS A 159 15.56 9.50 20.24
N LEU A 160 16.02 9.13 19.04
CA LEU A 160 16.96 8.02 18.82
C LEU A 160 18.41 8.28 19.34
N GLU A 161 18.77 9.53 19.61
CA GLU A 161 20.05 9.85 20.29
C GLU A 161 19.98 9.55 21.78
N GLU A 162 18.78 9.66 22.39
CA GLU A 162 18.52 9.34 23.81
C GLU A 162 18.16 7.85 24.00
N ASP A 163 17.31 7.32 23.14
CA ASP A 163 16.92 5.90 23.12
C ASP A 163 17.10 5.28 21.73
N LEU A 164 18.19 4.51 21.58
CA LEU A 164 18.49 3.80 20.34
C LEU A 164 17.53 2.63 20.05
N GLU A 165 16.73 2.20 21.01
CA GLU A 165 15.85 1.05 20.84
C GLU A 165 14.41 1.46 20.47
N ASP A 166 14.11 2.77 20.42
CA ASP A 166 12.78 3.25 19.99
C ASP A 166 12.54 2.95 18.50
N GLN A 167 11.87 1.83 18.27
CA GLN A 167 11.50 1.37 16.94
C GLN A 167 10.56 2.33 16.23
N SER A 168 9.64 2.96 16.97
CA SER A 168 8.65 3.92 16.43
C SER A 168 9.36 5.15 15.87
N ALA A 169 10.28 5.73 16.64
CA ALA A 169 11.10 6.85 16.20
C ALA A 169 11.94 6.49 14.97
N LEU A 170 12.51 5.28 14.91
CA LEU A 170 13.27 4.81 13.75
C LEU A 170 12.42 4.75 12.48
N TYR A 171 11.21 4.18 12.57
CA TYR A 171 10.26 4.17 11.46
C TYR A 171 9.90 5.58 11.00
N ASN A 172 9.63 6.48 11.95
CA ASN A 172 9.25 7.85 11.67
C ASN A 172 10.38 8.67 11.03
N VAL A 173 11.64 8.46 11.45
CA VAL A 173 12.81 9.06 10.78
C VAL A 173 12.88 8.64 9.32
N VAL A 174 12.78 7.34 9.04
CA VAL A 174 12.82 6.82 7.67
C VAL A 174 11.63 7.35 6.85
N TYR A 175 10.44 7.36 7.44
CA TYR A 175 9.24 7.94 6.83
C TYR A 175 9.48 9.39 6.40
N CYS A 176 10.00 10.23 7.30
CA CYS A 176 10.29 11.64 6.98
C CYS A 176 11.29 11.76 5.82
N PHE A 177 12.37 10.98 5.83
CA PHE A 177 13.34 10.98 4.74
C PHE A 177 12.72 10.58 3.39
N GLU A 178 11.89 9.53 3.37
CA GLU A 178 11.23 9.05 2.15
C GLU A 178 10.29 10.12 1.58
N PHE A 179 9.47 10.77 2.40
CA PHE A 179 8.54 11.81 1.95
C PHE A 179 9.23 13.14 1.54
N LEU A 180 10.42 13.39 2.06
CA LEU A 180 11.29 14.51 1.64
C LEU A 180 12.13 14.18 0.39
N ASP A 181 11.98 12.97 -0.17
CA ASP A 181 12.80 12.45 -1.29
C ASP A 181 14.32 12.45 -0.99
N GLN A 182 14.69 12.30 0.28
CA GLN A 182 16.07 12.32 0.80
C GLN A 182 16.61 10.89 0.98
N ASN A 183 16.45 10.03 -0.03
CA ASN A 183 16.77 8.60 0.09
C ASN A 183 18.26 8.34 0.38
N GLN A 184 19.18 9.15 -0.17
CA GLN A 184 20.62 8.97 0.02
C GLN A 184 21.06 9.38 1.43
N GLU A 185 20.45 10.42 1.98
CA GLU A 185 20.65 10.87 3.36
C GLU A 185 20.13 9.84 4.35
N ALA A 186 18.95 9.23 4.05
CA ALA A 186 18.38 8.14 4.83
C ALA A 186 19.33 6.93 4.90
N ILE A 187 19.87 6.49 3.77
CA ILE A 187 20.87 5.41 3.69
C ILE A 187 22.08 5.75 4.54
N THR A 188 22.57 6.99 4.43
CA THR A 188 23.73 7.46 5.21
C THR A 188 23.44 7.47 6.71
N TYR A 189 22.23 7.93 7.09
CA TYR A 189 21.79 7.95 8.48
C TYR A 189 21.66 6.53 9.05
N LEU A 190 20.98 5.62 8.34
CA LEU A 190 20.80 4.24 8.79
C LEU A 190 22.12 3.48 8.92
N ASN A 191 23.08 3.69 8.04
CA ASN A 191 24.42 3.10 8.20
C ASN A 191 25.08 3.56 9.51
N LYS A 192 25.00 4.87 9.84
CA LYS A 192 25.52 5.40 11.11
C LYS A 192 24.77 4.88 12.33
N TYR A 193 23.47 4.68 12.20
CA TYR A 193 22.64 4.10 13.25
C TYR A 193 23.02 2.63 13.49
N ILE A 194 23.16 1.84 12.43
CA ILE A 194 23.58 0.44 12.48
C ILE A 194 25.00 0.28 13.08
N ASP A 195 25.90 1.22 12.80
CA ASP A 195 27.24 1.22 13.44
C ASP A 195 27.13 1.30 14.97
N LYS A 196 26.10 1.96 15.51
CA LYS A 196 25.83 2.07 16.95
C LYS A 196 24.97 0.91 17.49
N ASN A 197 24.00 0.45 16.72
CA ASN A 197 23.08 -0.62 17.07
C ASN A 197 23.05 -1.71 15.97
N PRO A 198 24.08 -2.57 15.88
CA PRO A 198 24.22 -3.54 14.79
C PRO A 198 23.21 -4.69 14.83
N TYR A 199 22.51 -4.87 15.94
CA TYR A 199 21.53 -5.94 16.13
C TYR A 199 20.08 -5.47 15.97
N SER A 200 19.85 -4.27 15.44
CA SER A 200 18.50 -3.81 15.08
C SER A 200 18.07 -4.41 13.74
N GLU A 201 17.27 -5.47 13.78
CA GLU A 201 16.67 -6.10 12.60
C GLU A 201 15.84 -5.11 11.79
N ILE A 202 15.17 -4.17 12.48
CA ILE A 202 14.37 -3.11 11.85
C ILE A 202 15.26 -2.16 11.06
N ALA A 203 16.40 -1.72 11.61
CA ALA A 203 17.31 -0.81 10.91
C ALA A 203 17.85 -1.45 9.63
N TRP A 204 18.26 -2.71 9.69
CA TRP A 204 18.69 -3.47 8.52
C TRP A 204 17.56 -3.64 7.50
N HIS A 205 16.35 -3.93 7.95
CA HIS A 205 15.20 -4.04 7.07
C HIS A 205 14.89 -2.71 6.37
N GLN A 206 14.86 -1.59 7.11
CA GLN A 206 14.64 -0.26 6.52
C GLN A 206 15.74 0.12 5.52
N LEU A 207 17.02 -0.19 5.84
CA LEU A 207 18.12 0.02 4.91
C LEU A 207 17.92 -0.80 3.62
N GLY A 208 17.48 -2.04 3.74
CA GLY A 208 17.14 -2.89 2.60
C GLY A 208 16.02 -2.31 1.73
N ARG A 209 14.97 -1.77 2.35
CA ARG A 209 13.86 -1.10 1.65
C ARG A 209 14.34 0.13 0.86
N LEU A 210 15.16 0.96 1.47
CA LEU A 210 15.72 2.14 0.80
C LEU A 210 16.60 1.75 -0.40
N HIS A 211 17.51 0.78 -0.22
CA HIS A 211 18.31 0.26 -1.35
C HIS A 211 17.44 -0.32 -2.46
N TYR A 212 16.35 -1.03 -2.10
CA TYR A 212 15.39 -1.54 -3.08
C TYR A 212 14.71 -0.39 -3.86
N GLY A 213 14.31 0.68 -3.17
CA GLY A 213 13.69 1.87 -3.76
C GLY A 213 14.60 2.57 -4.78
N VAL A 214 15.88 2.72 -4.46
CA VAL A 214 16.89 3.28 -5.36
C VAL A 214 17.44 2.26 -6.38
N LYS A 215 16.85 1.06 -6.44
CA LYS A 215 17.19 -0.04 -7.37
C LYS A 215 18.57 -0.68 -7.17
N GLU A 216 19.15 -0.54 -6.03
CA GLU A 216 20.38 -1.20 -5.61
C GLU A 216 20.07 -2.57 -4.99
N TYR A 217 19.56 -3.49 -5.80
CA TYR A 217 18.97 -4.74 -5.33
C TYR A 217 19.96 -5.67 -4.61
N GLU A 218 21.23 -5.67 -4.99
CA GLU A 218 22.28 -6.45 -4.32
C GLU A 218 22.52 -5.94 -2.89
N ASN A 219 22.54 -4.61 -2.69
CA ASN A 219 22.68 -4.01 -1.38
C ASN A 219 21.42 -4.24 -0.53
N ALA A 220 20.25 -4.16 -1.15
CA ALA A 220 18.98 -4.49 -0.50
C ALA A 220 18.98 -5.92 0.05
N ILE A 221 19.40 -6.90 -0.77
CA ILE A 221 19.48 -8.31 -0.35
C ILE A 221 20.43 -8.48 0.83
N ARG A 222 21.61 -7.85 0.80
CA ARG A 222 22.56 -7.93 1.92
C ARG A 222 21.97 -7.39 3.22
N ALA A 223 21.26 -6.25 3.14
CA ALA A 223 20.62 -5.68 4.31
C ALA A 223 19.49 -6.58 4.84
N PHE A 224 18.66 -7.13 3.96
CA PHE A 224 17.64 -8.11 4.36
C PHE A 224 18.25 -9.42 4.89
N ASP A 225 19.42 -9.85 4.40
CA ASP A 225 20.15 -10.99 4.96
C ASP A 225 20.50 -10.76 6.41
N TYR A 226 21.03 -9.56 6.75
CA TYR A 226 21.33 -9.22 8.14
C TYR A 226 20.06 -9.16 8.99
N ALA A 227 18.98 -8.55 8.50
CA ALA A 227 17.71 -8.52 9.23
C ALA A 227 17.21 -9.94 9.57
N THR A 228 17.25 -10.86 8.58
CA THR A 228 16.81 -12.26 8.78
C THR A 228 17.79 -13.13 9.55
N LEU A 229 19.05 -12.70 9.72
CA LEU A 229 20.02 -13.37 10.60
C LEU A 229 19.85 -12.95 12.07
N ILE A 230 19.39 -11.73 12.32
CA ILE A 230 19.13 -11.21 13.66
C ILE A 230 17.80 -11.75 14.17
N ASP A 231 16.77 -11.65 13.35
CA ASP A 231 15.43 -12.21 13.60
C ASP A 231 15.04 -13.18 12.48
N ASP A 232 15.12 -14.48 12.77
CA ASP A 232 14.82 -15.57 11.82
C ASP A 232 13.31 -15.80 11.61
N GLU A 233 12.46 -15.08 12.36
CA GLU A 233 11.01 -15.02 12.18
C GLU A 233 10.53 -13.74 11.50
N PHE A 234 11.43 -12.83 11.12
CA PHE A 234 11.07 -11.56 10.49
C PHE A 234 10.51 -11.72 9.08
N LEU A 235 9.22 -12.03 9.02
CA LEU A 235 8.45 -12.29 7.79
C LEU A 235 8.62 -11.21 6.72
N GLY A 236 8.58 -9.93 7.13
CA GLY A 236 8.70 -8.79 6.23
C GLY A 236 10.03 -8.77 5.46
N ALA A 237 11.12 -9.09 6.15
CA ALA A 237 12.46 -9.11 5.56
C ALA A 237 12.59 -10.24 4.51
N PHE A 238 12.11 -11.45 4.80
CA PHE A 238 12.09 -12.56 3.84
C PHE A 238 11.27 -12.23 2.60
N MET A 239 10.10 -11.62 2.78
CA MET A 239 9.20 -11.23 1.69
C MET A 239 9.86 -10.19 0.77
N GLU A 240 10.50 -9.18 1.32
CA GLU A 240 11.13 -8.11 0.53
C GLU A 240 12.45 -8.56 -0.10
N LYS A 241 13.21 -9.41 0.58
CA LYS A 241 14.38 -10.11 0.02
C LYS A 241 14.00 -10.92 -1.21
N ALA A 242 12.92 -11.68 -1.14
CA ALA A 242 12.41 -12.45 -2.28
C ALA A 242 12.06 -11.53 -3.46
N LYS A 243 11.40 -10.38 -3.21
CA LYS A 243 11.11 -9.39 -4.25
C LYS A 243 12.40 -8.83 -4.88
N ALA A 244 13.44 -8.60 -4.08
CA ALA A 244 14.73 -8.11 -4.59
C ALA A 244 15.41 -9.16 -5.48
N PHE A 245 15.41 -10.44 -5.11
CA PHE A 245 15.87 -11.54 -5.94
C PHE A 245 15.11 -11.63 -7.27
N GLU A 246 13.78 -11.45 -7.26
CA GLU A 246 13.01 -11.41 -8.51
C GLU A 246 13.46 -10.28 -9.45
N ARG A 247 13.78 -9.08 -8.92
CA ARG A 247 14.30 -7.97 -9.72
C ARG A 247 15.62 -8.30 -10.40
N LEU A 248 16.46 -9.07 -9.74
CA LEU A 248 17.72 -9.60 -10.31
C LEU A 248 17.51 -10.86 -11.16
N LYS A 249 16.28 -11.33 -11.34
CA LYS A 249 15.91 -12.58 -12.04
C LYS A 249 16.52 -13.83 -11.41
N LYS A 250 16.89 -13.78 -10.15
CA LYS A 250 17.35 -14.91 -9.33
C LYS A 250 16.14 -15.62 -8.75
N TYR A 251 15.45 -16.38 -9.60
CA TYR A 251 14.13 -16.90 -9.26
C TYR A 251 14.17 -18.07 -8.28
N ASP A 252 15.26 -18.87 -8.26
CA ASP A 252 15.42 -19.96 -7.31
C ASP A 252 15.60 -19.42 -5.88
N GLU A 253 16.45 -18.41 -5.70
CA GLU A 253 16.67 -17.75 -4.41
C GLU A 253 15.41 -16.97 -3.94
N ALA A 254 14.65 -16.42 -4.91
CA ALA A 254 13.36 -15.80 -4.57
C ALA A 254 12.37 -16.84 -4.05
N ILE A 255 12.29 -18.01 -4.66
CA ILE A 255 11.43 -19.11 -4.23
C ILE A 255 11.82 -19.59 -2.83
N GLU A 256 13.12 -19.74 -2.54
CA GLU A 256 13.60 -20.12 -1.21
C GLU A 256 13.14 -19.11 -0.14
N SER A 257 13.32 -17.81 -0.41
CA SER A 257 12.89 -16.75 0.51
C SER A 257 11.38 -16.72 0.69
N TYR A 258 10.57 -16.89 -0.38
CA TYR A 258 9.11 -17.01 -0.26
C TYR A 258 8.68 -18.29 0.48
N SER A 259 9.41 -19.39 0.30
CA SER A 259 9.11 -20.65 1.02
C SER A 259 9.27 -20.44 2.51
N ARG A 260 10.30 -19.69 2.93
CA ARG A 260 10.51 -19.38 4.33
C ARG A 260 9.35 -18.58 4.94
N THR A 261 8.76 -17.63 4.17
CA THR A 261 7.57 -16.90 4.66
C THR A 261 6.35 -17.81 4.88
N ILE A 262 6.22 -18.86 4.08
CA ILE A 262 5.12 -19.84 4.20
C ILE A 262 5.34 -20.79 5.40
N GLU A 263 6.59 -21.05 5.78
CA GLU A 263 6.92 -21.88 6.93
C GLU A 263 6.69 -21.15 8.26
N LEU A 264 6.91 -19.82 8.28
CA LEU A 264 6.81 -18.99 9.48
C LEU A 264 5.38 -18.57 9.82
N ASP A 265 4.56 -18.39 8.81
CA ASP A 265 3.15 -17.97 8.95
C ASP A 265 2.31 -18.85 8.04
N ASP A 266 1.00 -18.94 8.30
CA ASP A 266 0.08 -19.61 7.37
C ASP A 266 0.25 -19.04 5.97
N ALA A 267 0.32 -19.92 4.97
CA ALA A 267 0.67 -19.62 3.59
C ALA A 267 -0.05 -18.38 3.08
N THR A 268 0.65 -17.24 3.00
CA THR A 268 0.05 -16.06 2.43
C THR A 268 -0.21 -16.30 0.95
N SER A 269 -1.44 -16.12 0.52
CA SER A 269 -1.84 -16.24 -0.90
C SER A 269 -0.92 -15.41 -1.82
N TYR A 270 -0.38 -14.29 -1.29
CA TYR A 270 0.59 -13.47 -2.01
C TYR A 270 1.92 -14.20 -2.27
N ALA A 271 2.51 -14.84 -1.26
CA ALA A 271 3.77 -15.59 -1.41
C ALA A 271 3.60 -16.75 -2.41
N LEU A 272 2.51 -17.51 -2.29
CA LEU A 272 2.16 -18.58 -3.23
C LEU A 272 2.04 -18.06 -4.67
N LEU A 273 1.36 -16.93 -4.87
CA LEU A 273 1.24 -16.29 -6.18
C LEU A 273 2.61 -15.91 -6.76
N ARG A 274 3.50 -15.35 -5.94
CA ARG A 274 4.84 -14.94 -6.37
C ARG A 274 5.70 -16.15 -6.71
N MET A 275 5.68 -17.21 -5.89
CA MET A 275 6.35 -18.48 -6.18
C MET A 275 5.87 -19.08 -7.51
N GLY A 276 4.56 -19.11 -7.75
CA GLY A 276 4.00 -19.55 -9.01
C GLY A 276 4.56 -18.78 -10.21
N LYS A 277 4.70 -17.44 -10.09
CA LYS A 277 5.31 -16.59 -11.11
C LYS A 277 6.80 -16.87 -11.30
N CYS A 278 7.55 -17.11 -10.24
CA CYS A 278 8.96 -17.48 -10.31
C CYS A 278 9.14 -18.83 -11.04
N TYR A 279 8.37 -19.86 -10.68
CA TYR A 279 8.40 -21.14 -11.38
C TYR A 279 8.04 -21.02 -12.87
N GLU A 280 7.09 -20.13 -13.19
CA GLU A 280 6.76 -19.85 -14.59
C GLU A 280 7.94 -19.22 -15.34
N LYS A 281 8.68 -18.29 -14.73
CA LYS A 281 9.88 -17.69 -15.29
C LYS A 281 11.03 -18.69 -15.49
N LEU A 282 11.14 -19.67 -14.59
CA LEU A 282 12.05 -20.81 -14.70
C LEU A 282 11.59 -21.86 -15.74
N GLY A 283 10.40 -21.69 -16.33
CA GLY A 283 9.84 -22.63 -17.31
C GLY A 283 9.20 -23.87 -16.71
N ASN A 284 9.12 -23.98 -15.37
CA ASN A 284 8.49 -25.09 -14.68
C ASN A 284 6.97 -24.92 -14.61
N LYS A 285 6.31 -25.26 -15.72
CA LYS A 285 4.86 -25.08 -15.88
C LYS A 285 4.03 -25.86 -14.85
N ALA A 286 4.50 -27.05 -14.44
CA ALA A 286 3.77 -27.90 -13.50
C ALA A 286 3.73 -27.26 -12.09
N LEU A 287 4.87 -26.81 -11.60
CA LEU A 287 4.95 -26.13 -10.30
C LEU A 287 4.26 -24.76 -10.34
N ALA A 288 4.43 -23.99 -11.42
CA ALA A 288 3.73 -22.72 -11.59
C ALA A 288 2.21 -22.88 -11.41
N LEU A 289 1.60 -23.83 -12.14
CA LEU A 289 0.16 -24.09 -12.03
C LEU A 289 -0.24 -24.61 -10.65
N LYS A 290 0.60 -25.45 -10.02
CA LYS A 290 0.36 -25.94 -8.66
C LYS A 290 0.23 -24.77 -7.68
N TYR A 291 1.21 -23.85 -7.68
CA TYR A 291 1.22 -22.72 -6.76
C TYR A 291 0.11 -21.69 -7.07
N PHE A 292 -0.22 -21.44 -8.33
CA PHE A 292 -1.39 -20.62 -8.68
C PHE A 292 -2.71 -21.22 -8.17
N ASN A 293 -2.88 -22.54 -8.24
CA ASN A 293 -4.06 -23.20 -7.68
C ASN A 293 -4.09 -23.13 -6.15
N GLN A 294 -2.95 -23.27 -5.49
CA GLN A 294 -2.85 -23.08 -4.04
C GLN A 294 -3.23 -21.64 -3.65
N THR A 295 -2.75 -20.64 -4.42
CA THR A 295 -3.13 -19.22 -4.20
C THR A 295 -4.63 -19.02 -4.13
N VAL A 296 -5.38 -19.54 -5.12
CA VAL A 296 -6.83 -19.34 -5.17
C VAL A 296 -7.60 -20.29 -4.24
N HIS A 297 -6.94 -21.31 -3.70
CA HIS A 297 -7.47 -22.15 -2.65
C HIS A 297 -7.41 -21.44 -1.29
N GLU A 298 -6.25 -20.84 -0.97
CA GLU A 298 -6.05 -20.08 0.26
C GLU A 298 -6.88 -18.79 0.30
N ASP A 299 -6.89 -18.05 -0.83
CA ASP A 299 -7.71 -16.85 -0.96
C ASP A 299 -8.49 -16.85 -2.27
N PRO A 300 -9.72 -17.37 -2.25
CA PRO A 300 -10.61 -17.37 -3.43
C PRO A 300 -11.02 -15.96 -3.90
N LEU A 301 -10.87 -14.94 -3.05
CA LEU A 301 -11.18 -13.54 -3.38
C LEU A 301 -9.98 -12.77 -3.94
N LEU A 302 -8.79 -13.37 -3.97
CA LEU A 302 -7.64 -12.78 -4.63
C LEU A 302 -7.76 -12.92 -6.15
N ASP A 303 -8.36 -11.94 -6.79
CA ASP A 303 -8.58 -11.83 -8.23
C ASP A 303 -7.30 -12.07 -9.06
N LYS A 304 -6.14 -11.56 -8.57
CA LYS A 304 -4.82 -11.72 -9.19
C LYS A 304 -4.39 -13.18 -9.32
N GLY A 305 -4.84 -14.06 -8.42
CA GLY A 305 -4.61 -15.49 -8.48
C GLY A 305 -5.31 -16.11 -9.70
N TRP A 306 -6.58 -15.80 -9.88
CA TRP A 306 -7.37 -16.25 -11.04
C TRP A 306 -6.83 -15.72 -12.37
N ILE A 307 -6.35 -14.47 -12.38
CA ILE A 307 -5.69 -13.88 -13.55
C ILE A 307 -4.37 -14.59 -13.89
N ALA A 308 -3.58 -14.96 -12.88
CA ALA A 308 -2.35 -15.71 -13.12
C ALA A 308 -2.63 -17.08 -13.80
N ILE A 309 -3.68 -17.79 -13.36
CA ILE A 309 -4.13 -19.02 -14.00
C ILE A 309 -4.66 -18.74 -15.42
N THR A 310 -5.42 -17.65 -15.60
CA THR A 310 -5.91 -17.24 -16.92
C THR A 310 -4.75 -17.02 -17.89
N ASP A 311 -3.78 -16.19 -17.52
CA ASP A 311 -2.62 -15.86 -18.34
C ASP A 311 -1.76 -17.10 -18.63
N PHE A 312 -1.66 -18.04 -17.66
CA PHE A 312 -1.00 -19.31 -17.84
C PHE A 312 -1.67 -20.14 -18.97
N TYR A 313 -3.00 -20.27 -18.98
CA TYR A 313 -3.71 -21.02 -20.02
C TYR A 313 -3.76 -20.28 -21.36
N VAL A 314 -3.77 -18.94 -21.37
CA VAL A 314 -3.63 -18.16 -22.62
C VAL A 314 -2.30 -18.46 -23.31
N ARG A 315 -1.17 -18.46 -22.56
CA ARG A 315 0.15 -18.82 -23.11
C ARG A 315 0.22 -20.26 -23.65
N GLN A 316 -0.61 -21.15 -23.12
CA GLN A 316 -0.73 -22.52 -23.63
C GLN A 316 -1.77 -22.66 -24.73
N LYS A 317 -2.38 -21.56 -25.18
CA LYS A 317 -3.46 -21.53 -26.17
C LYS A 317 -4.69 -22.37 -25.78
N ASN A 318 -4.87 -22.65 -24.49
CA ASN A 318 -6.06 -23.31 -23.97
C ASN A 318 -7.10 -22.26 -23.56
N TYR A 319 -7.72 -21.67 -24.57
CA TYR A 319 -8.63 -20.54 -24.39
C TYR A 319 -9.91 -20.91 -23.64
N GLN A 320 -10.39 -22.15 -23.73
CA GLN A 320 -11.57 -22.61 -22.97
C GLN A 320 -11.32 -22.53 -21.46
N LYS A 321 -10.18 -23.04 -20.99
CA LYS A 321 -9.81 -22.92 -19.57
C LYS A 321 -9.53 -21.47 -19.19
N ALA A 322 -8.84 -20.73 -20.05
CA ALA A 322 -8.58 -19.32 -19.81
C ALA A 322 -9.89 -18.53 -19.63
N LEU A 323 -10.91 -18.78 -20.45
CA LEU A 323 -12.22 -18.15 -20.35
C LEU A 323 -12.91 -18.49 -19.02
N PHE A 324 -12.82 -19.75 -18.58
CA PHE A 324 -13.37 -20.13 -17.26
C PHE A 324 -12.75 -19.32 -16.12
N TYR A 325 -11.41 -19.16 -16.11
CA TYR A 325 -10.71 -18.51 -15.01
C TYR A 325 -10.81 -16.98 -15.06
N VAL A 326 -10.85 -16.35 -16.25
CA VAL A 326 -11.08 -14.89 -16.33
C VAL A 326 -12.48 -14.52 -15.83
N ASN A 327 -13.49 -15.38 -16.05
CA ASN A 327 -14.83 -15.17 -15.48
C ASN A 327 -14.83 -15.26 -13.95
N LYS A 328 -13.96 -16.09 -13.33
CA LYS A 328 -13.78 -16.09 -11.87
C LYS A 328 -13.21 -14.76 -11.36
N ALA A 329 -12.22 -14.20 -12.06
CA ALA A 329 -11.67 -12.90 -11.71
C ALA A 329 -12.70 -11.77 -11.88
N LEU A 330 -13.47 -11.78 -12.98
CA LEU A 330 -14.55 -10.82 -13.23
C LEU A 330 -15.73 -10.92 -12.24
N ALA A 331 -15.95 -12.10 -11.66
CA ALA A 331 -16.95 -12.27 -10.60
C ALA A 331 -16.53 -11.57 -9.28
N ILE A 332 -15.23 -11.36 -9.06
CA ILE A 332 -14.69 -10.67 -7.90
C ILE A 332 -14.62 -9.16 -8.17
N ASP A 333 -14.01 -8.77 -9.29
CA ASP A 333 -13.86 -7.37 -9.71
C ASP A 333 -14.40 -7.19 -11.14
N ASN A 334 -15.70 -6.88 -11.24
CA ASN A 334 -16.40 -6.70 -12.50
C ASN A 334 -16.19 -5.30 -13.12
N GLN A 335 -15.50 -4.41 -12.46
CA GLN A 335 -15.15 -3.07 -12.98
C GLN A 335 -13.70 -2.99 -13.50
N ASN A 336 -12.96 -4.07 -13.40
CA ASN A 336 -11.56 -4.10 -13.83
C ASN A 336 -11.43 -4.12 -15.36
N ARG A 337 -11.05 -2.98 -15.91
CA ARG A 337 -10.86 -2.78 -17.36
C ARG A 337 -9.92 -3.81 -17.99
N LEU A 338 -8.85 -4.21 -17.26
CA LEU A 338 -7.85 -5.14 -17.78
C LEU A 338 -8.40 -6.58 -17.84
N TYR A 339 -9.33 -6.95 -16.97
CA TYR A 339 -9.96 -8.27 -16.99
C TYR A 339 -10.95 -8.38 -18.16
N TRP A 340 -11.72 -7.31 -18.42
CA TRP A 340 -12.58 -7.25 -19.59
C TRP A 340 -11.78 -7.30 -20.90
N LYS A 341 -10.65 -6.61 -20.97
CA LYS A 341 -9.75 -6.71 -22.15
C LYS A 341 -9.23 -8.14 -22.35
N ARG A 342 -8.83 -8.86 -21.27
CA ARG A 342 -8.45 -10.28 -21.35
C ARG A 342 -9.60 -11.16 -21.82
N PHE A 343 -10.80 -10.96 -21.24
CA PHE A 343 -12.01 -11.65 -21.63
C PHE A 343 -12.28 -11.47 -23.13
N ALA A 344 -12.25 -10.25 -23.62
CA ALA A 344 -12.43 -9.94 -25.04
C ALA A 344 -11.38 -10.62 -25.93
N THR A 345 -10.11 -10.53 -25.54
CA THR A 345 -9.00 -11.14 -26.29
C THR A 345 -9.15 -12.68 -26.37
N ILE A 346 -9.54 -13.32 -25.26
CA ILE A 346 -9.75 -14.78 -25.22
C ILE A 346 -10.92 -15.16 -26.12
N ASN A 347 -12.05 -14.46 -26.06
CA ASN A 347 -13.21 -14.72 -26.91
C ASN A 347 -12.90 -14.50 -28.41
N LYS A 348 -12.13 -13.45 -28.75
CA LYS A 348 -11.63 -13.24 -30.11
C LYS A 348 -10.84 -14.46 -30.62
N GLN A 349 -9.96 -15.04 -29.78
CA GLN A 349 -9.17 -16.22 -30.14
C GLN A 349 -10.03 -17.50 -30.29
N MET A 350 -11.19 -17.53 -29.71
CA MET A 350 -12.16 -18.62 -29.83
C MET A 350 -13.19 -18.39 -30.95
N ASN A 351 -13.09 -17.28 -31.68
CA ASN A 351 -14.03 -16.80 -32.69
C ASN A 351 -15.44 -16.48 -32.12
N PHE A 352 -15.52 -16.14 -30.84
CA PHE A 352 -16.73 -15.63 -30.20
C PHE A 352 -16.74 -14.10 -30.29
N PHE A 353 -17.08 -13.60 -31.48
CA PHE A 353 -16.87 -12.18 -31.81
C PHE A 353 -17.87 -11.25 -31.11
N GLU A 354 -19.09 -11.69 -30.86
CA GLU A 354 -20.09 -10.91 -30.13
C GLU A 354 -19.68 -10.73 -28.66
N GLU A 355 -19.17 -11.78 -28.02
CA GLU A 355 -18.62 -11.74 -26.66
C GLU A 355 -17.34 -10.92 -26.60
N ALA A 356 -16.52 -10.98 -27.64
CA ALA A 356 -15.31 -10.16 -27.74
C ALA A 356 -15.67 -8.67 -27.85
N GLU A 357 -16.67 -8.31 -28.68
CA GLU A 357 -17.22 -6.94 -28.77
C GLU A 357 -17.66 -6.46 -27.40
N PHE A 358 -18.54 -7.24 -26.74
CA PHE A 358 -19.03 -6.91 -25.41
C PHE A 358 -17.88 -6.66 -24.42
N GLY A 359 -16.85 -7.49 -24.44
CA GLY A 359 -15.72 -7.36 -23.54
C GLY A 359 -14.86 -6.13 -23.81
N TYR A 360 -14.58 -5.77 -25.08
CA TYR A 360 -13.85 -4.53 -25.40
C TYR A 360 -14.66 -3.29 -25.05
N ARG A 361 -15.97 -3.29 -25.32
CA ARG A 361 -16.87 -2.22 -24.92
C ARG A 361 -16.84 -2.00 -23.41
N LYS A 362 -16.92 -3.09 -22.61
CA LYS A 362 -16.81 -3.01 -21.15
C LYS A 362 -15.42 -2.50 -20.71
N ALA A 363 -14.36 -2.91 -21.36
CA ALA A 363 -13.01 -2.41 -21.04
C ALA A 363 -12.94 -0.89 -21.20
N VAL A 364 -13.50 -0.35 -22.28
CA VAL A 364 -13.56 1.10 -22.53
C VAL A 364 -14.52 1.81 -21.54
N GLU A 365 -15.69 1.25 -21.26
CA GLU A 365 -16.63 1.79 -20.26
C GLU A 365 -15.96 1.94 -18.89
N PHE A 366 -15.08 1.02 -18.50
CA PHE A 366 -14.33 1.06 -17.25
C PHE A 366 -12.97 1.75 -17.33
N GLY A 367 -12.71 2.50 -18.43
CA GLY A 367 -11.58 3.42 -18.52
C GLY A 367 -10.31 2.86 -19.16
N ASP A 368 -10.40 1.78 -19.95
CA ASP A 368 -9.28 1.37 -20.82
C ASP A 368 -9.32 2.16 -22.14
N TYR A 369 -8.75 3.37 -22.10
CA TYR A 369 -8.68 4.26 -23.27
C TYR A 369 -7.40 4.05 -24.09
N GLY A 370 -6.70 2.93 -23.94
CA GLY A 370 -5.54 2.61 -24.76
C GLY A 370 -5.91 2.47 -26.24
N LEU A 371 -5.08 3.03 -27.14
CA LEU A 371 -5.31 2.99 -28.60
C LEU A 371 -5.56 1.58 -29.11
N ASP A 372 -4.77 0.61 -28.63
CA ASP A 372 -4.89 -0.80 -29.00
C ASP A 372 -6.26 -1.41 -28.64
N THR A 373 -6.86 -0.98 -27.52
CA THR A 373 -8.19 -1.44 -27.11
C THR A 373 -9.27 -0.93 -28.06
N TRP A 374 -9.20 0.35 -28.45
CA TRP A 374 -10.10 0.93 -29.42
C TRP A 374 -9.98 0.24 -30.78
N LEU A 375 -8.76 0.05 -31.26
CA LEU A 375 -8.52 -0.56 -32.56
C LEU A 375 -8.98 -2.04 -32.58
N PHE A 376 -8.73 -2.82 -31.51
CA PHE A 376 -9.22 -4.20 -31.41
C PHE A 376 -10.75 -4.27 -31.37
N TRP A 377 -11.39 -3.33 -30.70
CA TRP A 377 -12.84 -3.24 -30.70
C TRP A 377 -13.39 -2.96 -32.11
N VAL A 378 -12.79 -2.00 -32.78
CA VAL A 378 -13.14 -1.67 -34.19
C VAL A 378 -12.93 -2.85 -35.14
N ASP A 379 -11.84 -3.59 -34.98
CA ASP A 379 -11.60 -4.82 -35.77
C ASP A 379 -12.74 -5.83 -35.62
N ILE A 380 -13.24 -5.99 -34.40
CA ILE A 380 -14.35 -6.90 -34.13
C ILE A 380 -15.66 -6.38 -34.76
N LEU A 381 -15.99 -5.10 -34.57
CA LEU A 381 -17.17 -4.48 -35.16
C LEU A 381 -17.13 -4.57 -36.70
N GLN A 382 -15.95 -4.34 -37.28
CA GLN A 382 -15.75 -4.50 -38.72
C GLN A 382 -15.94 -5.95 -39.20
N PHE A 383 -15.45 -6.91 -38.43
CA PHE A 383 -15.66 -8.33 -38.73
C PHE A 383 -17.13 -8.73 -38.65
N LEU A 384 -17.89 -8.19 -37.68
CA LEU A 384 -19.33 -8.40 -37.52
C LEU A 384 -20.16 -7.69 -38.59
N GLY A 385 -19.52 -6.82 -39.39
CA GLY A 385 -20.20 -6.00 -40.40
C GLY A 385 -20.89 -4.75 -39.84
N GLU A 386 -20.64 -4.41 -38.58
CA GLU A 386 -21.21 -3.24 -37.87
C GLU A 386 -20.41 -1.97 -38.17
N PHE A 387 -20.38 -1.56 -39.44
CA PHE A 387 -19.52 -0.48 -39.91
C PHE A 387 -19.88 0.88 -39.29
N GLU A 388 -21.14 1.16 -39.03
CA GLU A 388 -21.61 2.39 -38.39
C GLU A 388 -21.12 2.44 -36.95
N SER A 389 -21.24 1.36 -36.18
CA SER A 389 -20.74 1.22 -34.82
C SER A 389 -19.21 1.41 -34.80
N ALA A 390 -18.48 0.81 -35.75
CA ALA A 390 -17.04 0.94 -35.89
C ALA A 390 -16.62 2.40 -36.14
N ILE A 391 -17.34 3.13 -36.96
CA ILE A 391 -17.11 4.56 -37.21
C ILE A 391 -17.33 5.37 -35.94
N GLN A 392 -18.43 5.14 -35.22
CA GLN A 392 -18.69 5.85 -33.95
C GLN A 392 -17.58 5.59 -32.91
N THR A 393 -17.14 4.35 -32.80
CA THR A 393 -16.04 3.96 -31.91
C THR A 393 -14.72 4.66 -32.30
N LEU A 394 -14.39 4.76 -33.59
CA LEU A 394 -13.20 5.49 -34.06
C LEU A 394 -13.31 6.99 -33.81
N LEU A 395 -14.49 7.58 -33.99
CA LEU A 395 -14.71 9.01 -33.70
C LEU A 395 -14.52 9.30 -32.22
N GLN A 396 -14.99 8.43 -31.32
CA GLN A 396 -14.70 8.54 -29.90
C GLN A 396 -13.20 8.38 -29.61
N ALA A 397 -12.52 7.39 -30.22
CA ALA A 397 -11.09 7.22 -30.08
C ALA A 397 -10.29 8.45 -30.55
N SER A 398 -10.76 9.17 -31.62
CA SER A 398 -10.10 10.36 -32.12
C SER A 398 -10.11 11.54 -31.14
N GLU A 399 -11.03 11.58 -30.18
CA GLU A 399 -11.04 12.58 -29.09
C GLU A 399 -9.84 12.40 -28.16
N TYR A 400 -9.39 11.15 -27.95
CA TYR A 400 -8.21 10.82 -27.14
C TYR A 400 -6.91 10.85 -27.94
N PHE A 401 -6.97 10.57 -29.25
CA PHE A 401 -5.84 10.45 -30.17
C PHE A 401 -6.04 11.28 -31.45
N PRO A 402 -6.10 12.62 -31.36
CA PRO A 402 -6.49 13.48 -32.48
C PRO A 402 -5.47 13.49 -33.65
N GLU A 403 -4.22 13.10 -33.42
CA GLU A 403 -3.16 13.06 -34.44
C GLU A 403 -2.78 11.63 -34.87
N GLU A 404 -3.62 10.64 -34.51
CA GLU A 404 -3.33 9.25 -34.85
C GLU A 404 -3.78 8.93 -36.28
N ASN A 405 -2.81 8.71 -37.15
CA ASN A 405 -3.05 8.49 -38.57
C ASN A 405 -3.81 7.18 -38.85
N GLU A 406 -3.63 6.13 -38.03
CA GLU A 406 -4.31 4.86 -38.22
C GLU A 406 -5.83 5.01 -38.06
N ILE A 407 -6.29 5.85 -37.09
CA ILE A 407 -7.72 6.16 -36.94
C ILE A 407 -8.28 6.77 -38.21
N GLU A 408 -7.57 7.75 -38.77
CA GLU A 408 -8.01 8.44 -40.00
C GLU A 408 -8.04 7.50 -41.22
N TYR A 409 -7.04 6.60 -41.38
CA TYR A 409 -7.08 5.58 -42.43
C TYR A 409 -8.22 4.60 -42.27
N ARG A 410 -8.51 4.14 -41.06
CA ARG A 410 -9.64 3.26 -40.76
C ARG A 410 -10.99 3.93 -41.01
N LEU A 411 -11.16 5.19 -40.59
CA LEU A 411 -12.35 5.99 -40.90
C LEU A 411 -12.55 6.13 -42.42
N ALA A 412 -11.47 6.46 -43.15
CA ALA A 412 -11.53 6.55 -44.62
C ALA A 412 -11.97 5.22 -45.25
N GLY A 413 -11.39 4.10 -44.80
CA GLY A 413 -11.74 2.75 -45.27
C GLY A 413 -13.22 2.42 -45.04
N LEU A 414 -13.72 2.62 -43.82
CA LEU A 414 -15.09 2.35 -43.42
C LEU A 414 -16.10 3.23 -44.20
N TYR A 415 -15.83 4.53 -44.36
CA TYR A 415 -16.67 5.42 -45.16
C TYR A 415 -16.69 5.03 -46.64
N PHE A 416 -15.56 4.51 -47.18
CA PHE A 416 -15.57 3.94 -48.54
C PHE A 416 -16.36 2.63 -48.65
N MET A 417 -16.39 1.82 -47.59
CA MET A 417 -17.26 0.63 -47.54
C MET A 417 -18.73 1.02 -47.54
N LEU A 418 -19.12 2.05 -46.79
CA LEU A 418 -20.49 2.62 -46.76
C LEU A 418 -20.81 3.51 -47.96
N THR A 419 -19.91 3.65 -48.92
CA THR A 419 -20.10 4.48 -50.14
C THR A 419 -20.21 6.00 -49.91
N ASP A 420 -19.93 6.49 -48.67
CA ASP A 420 -19.83 7.93 -48.40
C ASP A 420 -18.45 8.47 -48.85
N ASN A 421 -18.35 8.67 -50.15
CA ASN A 421 -17.08 9.12 -50.79
C ASN A 421 -16.62 10.49 -50.29
N THR A 422 -17.52 11.33 -49.79
CA THR A 422 -17.17 12.68 -49.32
C THR A 422 -16.40 12.60 -48.03
N LYS A 423 -16.95 11.96 -47.02
CA LYS A 423 -16.28 11.75 -45.74
C LYS A 423 -15.03 10.87 -45.87
N ALA A 424 -15.12 9.84 -46.70
CA ALA A 424 -13.96 8.96 -46.97
C ALA A 424 -12.74 9.73 -47.48
N LYS A 425 -12.94 10.64 -48.47
CA LYS A 425 -11.85 11.47 -48.98
C LYS A 425 -11.33 12.49 -47.97
N PHE A 426 -12.20 13.03 -47.12
CA PHE A 426 -11.82 13.94 -46.05
C PHE A 426 -10.86 13.26 -45.10
N HIS A 427 -11.24 12.09 -44.54
CA HIS A 427 -10.39 11.31 -43.64
C HIS A 427 -9.14 10.78 -44.31
N LEU A 428 -9.22 10.36 -45.58
CA LEU A 428 -8.05 9.93 -46.32
C LEU A 428 -7.03 11.06 -46.51
N SER A 429 -7.51 12.31 -46.79
CA SER A 429 -6.64 13.49 -46.91
C SER A 429 -5.92 13.77 -45.59
N ASN A 430 -6.64 13.70 -44.47
CA ASN A 430 -6.05 13.86 -43.14
C ASN A 430 -5.00 12.78 -42.85
N ALA A 431 -5.32 11.51 -43.09
CA ALA A 431 -4.42 10.38 -42.90
C ALA A 431 -3.11 10.54 -43.70
N LEU A 432 -3.23 10.86 -44.98
CA LEU A 432 -2.07 11.09 -45.88
C LEU A 432 -1.22 12.30 -45.44
N ARG A 433 -1.83 13.32 -44.85
CA ARG A 433 -1.14 14.48 -44.29
C ARG A 433 -0.36 14.13 -43.04
N LEU A 434 -0.95 13.31 -42.14
CA LEU A 434 -0.33 12.89 -40.89
C LEU A 434 0.82 11.92 -41.15
N ASN A 435 0.60 10.88 -41.93
CA ASN A 435 1.64 9.90 -42.31
C ASN A 435 1.29 9.26 -43.66
N PHE A 436 1.98 9.71 -44.71
CA PHE A 436 1.74 9.22 -46.08
C PHE A 436 2.04 7.72 -46.21
N ASP A 437 3.14 7.26 -45.62
CA ASP A 437 3.61 5.87 -45.83
C ASP A 437 2.68 4.81 -45.26
N ASN A 438 1.82 5.17 -44.33
CA ASN A 438 0.83 4.26 -43.73
C ASN A 438 -0.40 4.02 -44.60
N TYR A 439 -0.42 4.48 -45.88
CA TYR A 439 -1.50 4.12 -46.81
C TYR A 439 -1.65 2.60 -47.02
N ILE A 440 -0.62 1.83 -46.72
CA ILE A 440 -0.62 0.37 -46.74
C ILE A 440 -1.72 -0.21 -45.85
N LEU A 441 -2.10 0.47 -44.75
CA LEU A 441 -3.22 0.07 -43.92
C LEU A 441 -4.54 -0.06 -44.66
N LEU A 442 -4.77 0.71 -45.76
CA LEU A 442 -5.95 0.53 -46.58
C LEU A 442 -5.90 -0.73 -47.43
N GLU A 443 -4.71 -1.14 -47.85
CA GLU A 443 -4.54 -2.40 -48.58
C GLU A 443 -4.78 -3.59 -47.66
N ASP A 444 -4.21 -3.56 -46.45
CA ASP A 444 -4.27 -4.65 -45.49
C ASP A 444 -5.66 -4.82 -44.87
N LEU A 445 -6.28 -3.71 -44.45
CA LEU A 445 -7.55 -3.73 -43.69
C LEU A 445 -8.79 -3.65 -44.59
N PHE A 446 -8.66 -3.02 -45.77
CA PHE A 446 -9.77 -2.76 -46.70
C PHE A 446 -9.42 -3.12 -48.15
N PRO A 447 -9.10 -4.37 -48.48
CA PRO A 447 -8.64 -4.76 -49.82
C PRO A 447 -9.66 -4.44 -50.92
N VAL A 448 -10.97 -4.52 -50.58
CA VAL A 448 -12.05 -4.15 -51.53
C VAL A 448 -12.06 -2.65 -51.82
N VAL A 449 -11.71 -1.81 -50.86
CA VAL A 449 -11.58 -0.36 -51.06
C VAL A 449 -10.31 -0.04 -51.82
N TRP A 450 -9.19 -0.69 -51.46
CA TRP A 450 -7.90 -0.56 -52.16
C TRP A 450 -7.98 -0.88 -53.65
N ALA A 451 -8.74 -1.91 -54.03
CA ALA A 451 -8.94 -2.30 -55.44
C ALA A 451 -9.63 -1.21 -56.30
N LYS A 452 -10.23 -0.18 -55.69
CA LYS A 452 -10.90 0.90 -56.42
C LYS A 452 -9.87 1.85 -56.99
N LYS A 453 -9.76 1.92 -58.36
CA LYS A 453 -8.85 2.86 -59.05
C LYS A 453 -8.95 4.29 -58.57
N MET A 454 -10.12 4.72 -58.12
CA MET A 454 -10.37 6.04 -57.58
C MET A 454 -9.52 6.31 -56.32
N VAL A 455 -9.39 5.34 -55.43
CA VAL A 455 -8.63 5.45 -54.18
C VAL A 455 -7.15 5.48 -54.49
N GLN A 456 -6.65 4.57 -55.35
CA GLN A 456 -5.26 4.52 -55.77
C GLN A 456 -4.81 5.83 -56.46
N ASN A 457 -5.65 6.35 -57.34
CA ASN A 457 -5.41 7.64 -58.02
C ASN A 457 -5.42 8.81 -57.05
N TYR A 458 -6.26 8.76 -56.02
CA TYR A 458 -6.30 9.80 -55.01
C TYR A 458 -5.01 9.82 -54.16
N ILE A 459 -4.54 8.66 -53.72
CA ILE A 459 -3.28 8.50 -52.97
C ILE A 459 -2.09 8.96 -53.86
N ALA A 460 -2.05 8.52 -55.14
CA ALA A 460 -0.98 8.89 -56.06
C ALA A 460 -0.84 10.42 -56.26
N LYS A 461 -1.95 11.16 -56.21
CA LYS A 461 -1.94 12.61 -56.32
C LYS A 461 -1.37 13.33 -55.08
N HIS A 462 -1.34 12.67 -53.94
CA HIS A 462 -0.80 13.17 -52.68
C HIS A 462 0.64 12.71 -52.44
N LYS A 463 1.19 11.89 -53.29
CA LYS A 463 2.61 11.50 -53.28
C LYS A 463 3.45 12.76 -53.66
N LYS A 464 4.18 13.30 -52.67
CA LYS A 464 5.10 14.43 -52.85
C LYS A 464 6.36 13.99 -53.61
#